data_c852da2d4522efe60c110eb57f651143
#
_entry.id   c852da2d4522efe60c110eb57f651143
#
_cell.length_a   1.000
_cell.length_b   1.000
_cell.length_c   1.000
_cell.angle_alpha   90.00
_cell.angle_beta   90.00
_cell.angle_gamma   90.00
#
_symmetry.space_group_name_H-M   'P 1'
#
loop_
_entity.id
_entity.type
_entity.pdbx_description
1 polymer ?
#
loop_
_entity_poly.entity_id
_entity_poly.type
_entity_poly.pdbx_seq_one_letter_code
_entity_poly.pdbx_strand_id
1 'polypeptide(L)'
;HHIHAFTIHVTVLILIKGFLFARNSRLIPDKSKLGFRFPCDGPGRGGTCQVSAWDHVFLGLFWMYNSLSVALFHFSWKMQSDVWGSVSSTGTVSHITGGNFAQSALTINGWLRDFLWAQASQVIQSYGSSLSAYGLIFLGAHFIWAFSLMFLFSGRGYWQELIESIVWAHNKTKVAPAIQARA
;
A
#
# COMPACT_ATOMS: atom_id res chain seq x y z
N HIS A 1 -3.16 12.47 17.88
CA HIS A 1 -1.72 12.52 18.17
C HIS A 1 -1.12 11.13 18.37
N HIS A 2 -1.78 10.26 19.14
CA HIS A 2 -1.24 8.91 19.39
C HIS A 2 -1.23 8.02 18.17
N ILE A 3 -2.15 8.21 17.20
CA ILE A 3 -2.10 7.46 15.94
C ILE A 3 -0.86 7.87 15.13
N HIS A 4 -0.55 9.15 15.02
CA HIS A 4 0.70 9.60 14.40
C HIS A 4 1.92 9.08 15.17
N ALA A 5 1.86 9.13 16.48
CA ALA A 5 2.96 8.67 17.32
C ALA A 5 3.29 7.19 17.03
N PHE A 6 2.31 6.28 17.11
CA PHE A 6 2.64 4.86 16.92
C PHE A 6 2.99 4.52 15.48
N THR A 7 2.36 5.13 14.48
CA THR A 7 2.68 4.83 13.09
C THR A 7 4.10 5.25 12.71
N ILE A 8 4.55 6.39 13.22
CA ILE A 8 5.93 6.86 13.03
C ILE A 8 6.91 5.97 13.82
N HIS A 9 6.62 5.66 15.08
CA HIS A 9 7.51 4.85 15.92
C HIS A 9 7.71 3.44 15.35
N VAL A 10 6.66 2.78 14.88
CA VAL A 10 6.78 1.44 14.28
C VAL A 10 7.58 1.50 12.98
N THR A 11 7.39 2.51 12.15
CA THR A 11 8.17 2.70 10.93
C THR A 11 9.66 2.82 11.25
N VAL A 12 9.99 3.70 12.20
CA VAL A 12 11.39 3.92 12.63
C VAL A 12 11.97 2.66 13.27
N LEU A 13 11.18 1.92 14.05
CA LEU A 13 11.60 0.66 14.65
C LEU A 13 12.06 -0.34 13.58
N ILE A 14 11.29 -0.51 12.52
CA ILE A 14 11.63 -1.45 11.44
C ILE A 14 12.94 -1.04 10.76
N LEU A 15 13.12 0.24 10.47
CA LEU A 15 14.31 0.75 9.80
C LEU A 15 15.55 0.63 10.69
N ILE A 16 15.44 1.00 11.97
CA ILE A 16 16.54 0.86 12.92
C ILE A 16 16.87 -0.62 13.17
N LYS A 17 15.87 -1.47 13.28
CA LYS A 17 16.07 -2.91 13.39
C LYS A 17 16.88 -3.46 12.22
N GLY A 18 16.54 -3.05 11.00
CA GLY A 18 17.29 -3.44 9.80
C GLY A 18 18.74 -2.97 9.83
N PHE A 19 18.99 -1.76 10.31
CA PHE A 19 20.34 -1.23 10.48
C PHE A 19 21.14 -1.99 11.54
N LEU A 20 20.54 -2.22 12.70
CA LEU A 20 21.23 -2.89 13.80
C LEU A 20 21.48 -4.38 13.54
N PHE A 21 20.60 -5.04 12.80
CA PHE A 21 20.71 -6.45 12.47
C PHE A 21 21.30 -6.72 11.08
N ALA A 22 21.86 -5.69 10.43
CA ALA A 22 22.42 -5.83 9.08
C ALA A 22 23.65 -6.76 9.04
N ARG A 23 24.47 -6.77 10.08
CA ARG A 23 25.75 -7.46 10.09
C ARG A 23 25.70 -8.82 10.77
N ASN A 24 24.94 -8.95 11.84
CA ASN A 24 24.81 -10.18 12.60
C ASN A 24 23.55 -10.17 13.44
N SER A 25 23.15 -11.36 13.87
CA SER A 25 22.12 -11.60 14.85
C SER A 25 22.40 -12.92 15.56
N ARG A 26 21.65 -13.23 16.62
CA ARG A 26 21.73 -14.57 17.22
C ARG A 26 21.29 -15.67 16.24
N LEU A 27 20.35 -15.34 15.36
CA LEU A 27 19.83 -16.27 14.33
C LEU A 27 20.89 -16.53 13.25
N ILE A 28 21.56 -15.47 12.77
CA ILE A 28 22.58 -15.55 11.73
C ILE A 28 23.79 -14.73 12.19
N PRO A 29 24.78 -15.37 12.87
CA PRO A 29 25.94 -14.65 13.42
C PRO A 29 26.85 -14.04 12.37
N ASP A 30 26.90 -14.59 11.15
CA ASP A 30 27.74 -14.15 10.05
C ASP A 30 26.92 -13.56 8.89
N LYS A 31 25.85 -12.86 9.19
CA LYS A 31 24.95 -12.26 8.21
C LYS A 31 25.65 -11.35 7.21
N SER A 32 26.70 -10.65 7.64
CA SER A 32 27.49 -9.78 6.78
C SER A 32 28.10 -10.49 5.56
N LYS A 33 28.37 -11.79 5.66
CA LYS A 33 28.85 -12.60 4.53
C LYS A 33 27.81 -12.79 3.45
N LEU A 34 26.54 -12.70 3.78
CA LEU A 34 25.43 -12.85 2.84
C LEU A 34 25.12 -11.54 2.10
N GLY A 35 25.64 -10.41 2.59
CA GLY A 35 25.47 -9.10 1.99
C GLY A 35 24.23 -8.36 2.44
N PHE A 36 23.98 -7.24 1.79
CA PHE A 36 22.84 -6.35 2.10
C PHE A 36 21.50 -6.95 1.67
N ARG A 37 21.49 -7.66 0.54
CA ARG A 37 20.27 -8.19 -0.07
C ARG A 37 20.43 -9.68 -0.36
N PHE A 38 19.64 -10.49 0.32
CA PHE A 38 19.56 -11.93 0.09
C PHE A 38 18.16 -12.40 0.53
N PRO A 39 17.60 -13.46 -0.09
CA PRO A 39 16.22 -13.86 0.20
C PRO A 39 16.06 -14.50 1.58
N CYS A 40 17.02 -15.33 1.98
CA CYS A 40 17.03 -16.06 3.25
C CYS A 40 18.37 -16.77 3.45
N ASP A 41 18.51 -17.46 4.59
CA ASP A 41 19.64 -18.35 4.87
C ASP A 41 19.16 -19.80 5.09
N GLY A 42 18.06 -20.18 4.43
CA GLY A 42 17.50 -21.52 4.44
C GLY A 42 16.38 -21.74 5.46
N PRO A 43 15.73 -22.92 5.41
CA PRO A 43 14.60 -23.24 6.29
C PRO A 43 15.02 -23.71 7.69
N GLY A 44 16.31 -23.88 7.94
CA GLY A 44 16.84 -24.24 9.26
C GLY A 44 16.59 -23.13 10.28
N ARG A 45 16.86 -23.46 11.54
CA ARG A 45 16.70 -22.52 12.67
C ARG A 45 15.29 -21.95 12.78
N GLY A 46 14.28 -22.70 12.34
CA GLY A 46 12.88 -22.28 12.34
C GLY A 46 12.47 -21.43 11.14
N GLY A 47 13.38 -21.15 10.22
CA GLY A 47 13.19 -20.32 9.05
C GLY A 47 13.95 -18.99 9.17
N THR A 48 14.45 -18.49 8.06
CA THR A 48 15.30 -17.29 8.01
C THR A 48 14.83 -16.27 6.96
N CYS A 49 13.54 -16.29 6.63
CA CYS A 49 12.98 -15.39 5.62
C CYS A 49 13.07 -13.93 6.06
N GLN A 50 13.42 -13.06 5.13
CA GLN A 50 13.38 -11.61 5.29
C GLN A 50 14.19 -11.09 6.50
N VAL A 51 15.38 -11.62 6.68
CA VAL A 51 16.31 -11.17 7.73
C VAL A 51 17.34 -10.16 7.21
N SER A 52 17.42 -9.93 5.90
CA SER A 52 18.37 -8.98 5.31
C SER A 52 17.98 -7.53 5.64
N ALA A 53 18.97 -6.64 5.62
CA ALA A 53 18.72 -5.20 5.78
C ALA A 53 17.81 -4.67 4.66
N TRP A 54 17.96 -5.18 3.45
CA TRP A 54 17.10 -4.82 2.32
C TRP A 54 15.62 -5.13 2.61
N ASP A 55 15.34 -6.31 3.19
CA ASP A 55 13.97 -6.70 3.52
C ASP A 55 13.37 -5.85 4.63
N HIS A 56 14.21 -5.32 5.53
CA HIS A 56 13.73 -4.35 6.52
C HIS A 56 13.31 -3.04 5.88
N VAL A 57 14.04 -2.56 4.88
CA VAL A 57 13.62 -1.38 4.09
C VAL A 57 12.32 -1.68 3.36
N PHE A 58 12.21 -2.84 2.75
CA PHE A 58 10.98 -3.29 2.08
C PHE A 58 9.77 -3.25 3.03
N LEU A 59 9.88 -3.83 4.22
CA LEU A 59 8.81 -3.82 5.21
C LEU A 59 8.57 -2.44 5.82
N GLY A 60 9.64 -1.68 6.02
CA GLY A 60 9.55 -0.30 6.51
C GLY A 60 8.79 0.62 5.57
N LEU A 61 8.89 0.40 4.26
CA LEU A 61 8.17 1.17 3.27
C LEU A 61 6.64 0.96 3.35
N PHE A 62 6.17 -0.25 3.70
CA PHE A 62 4.75 -0.48 3.97
C PHE A 62 4.26 0.35 5.17
N TRP A 63 5.05 0.37 6.24
CA TRP A 63 4.71 1.17 7.41
C TRP A 63 4.82 2.67 7.16
N MET A 64 5.79 3.10 6.37
CA MET A 64 5.88 4.50 5.94
C MET A 64 4.66 4.89 5.10
N TYR A 65 4.23 4.05 4.17
CA TYR A 65 3.01 4.24 3.39
C TYR A 65 1.80 4.41 4.30
N ASN A 66 1.66 3.54 5.29
CA ASN A 66 0.59 3.63 6.28
C ASN A 66 0.64 4.95 7.08
N SER A 67 1.80 5.33 7.56
CA SER A 67 2.00 6.58 8.31
C SER A 67 1.68 7.82 7.48
N LEU A 68 2.14 7.86 6.23
CA LEU A 68 1.85 8.95 5.30
C LEU A 68 0.37 9.00 4.93
N SER A 69 -0.28 7.85 4.77
CA SER A 69 -1.73 7.78 4.51
C SER A 69 -2.53 8.39 5.66
N VAL A 70 -2.15 8.09 6.88
CA VAL A 70 -2.79 8.68 8.07
C VAL A 70 -2.60 10.19 8.08
N ALA A 71 -1.41 10.68 7.77
CA ALA A 71 -1.13 12.11 7.70
C ALA A 71 -1.97 12.80 6.61
N LEU A 72 -2.11 12.18 5.43
CA LEU A 72 -2.95 12.70 4.35
C LEU A 72 -4.44 12.69 4.72
N PHE A 73 -4.90 11.65 5.40
CA PHE A 73 -6.28 11.57 5.88
C PHE A 73 -6.58 12.68 6.91
N HIS A 74 -5.65 12.88 7.84
CA HIS A 74 -5.74 13.96 8.81
C HIS A 74 -5.85 15.32 8.11
N PHE A 75 -4.94 15.60 7.19
CA PHE A 75 -4.94 16.84 6.43
C PHE A 75 -6.24 17.00 5.64
N SER A 76 -6.63 16.01 4.87
CA SER A 76 -7.80 16.06 4.01
C SER A 76 -9.08 16.26 4.81
N TRP A 77 -9.29 15.48 5.87
CA TRP A 77 -10.50 15.60 6.67
C TRP A 77 -10.55 16.93 7.43
N LYS A 78 -9.41 17.38 7.99
CA LYS A 78 -9.33 18.69 8.65
C LYS A 78 -9.68 19.82 7.68
N MET A 79 -9.13 19.78 6.48
CA MET A 79 -9.40 20.84 5.48
C MET A 79 -10.85 20.84 5.01
N GLN A 80 -11.43 19.69 4.76
CA GLN A 80 -12.83 19.58 4.33
C GLN A 80 -13.82 19.89 5.45
N SER A 81 -13.44 19.62 6.69
CA SER A 81 -14.30 19.84 7.85
C SER A 81 -14.26 21.29 8.35
N ASP A 82 -13.08 21.90 8.39
CA ASP A 82 -12.89 23.11 9.15
C ASP A 82 -12.29 24.29 8.36
N VAL A 83 -11.83 24.09 7.11
CA VAL A 83 -11.15 25.13 6.34
C VAL A 83 -11.83 25.39 5.01
N TRP A 84 -11.97 24.36 4.16
CA TRP A 84 -12.55 24.53 2.82
C TRP A 84 -14.08 24.54 2.88
N GLY A 85 -14.65 25.47 2.11
CA GLY A 85 -16.10 25.58 2.04
C GLY A 85 -16.54 26.80 1.24
N SER A 86 -17.84 27.03 1.21
CA SER A 86 -18.45 28.20 0.56
C SER A 86 -18.83 29.27 1.60
N VAL A 87 -18.71 30.51 1.20
CA VAL A 87 -19.08 31.66 2.03
C VAL A 87 -20.38 32.26 1.50
N SER A 88 -21.39 32.38 2.37
CA SER A 88 -22.66 33.01 2.02
C SER A 88 -22.54 34.52 1.92
N SER A 89 -23.59 35.16 1.38
CA SER A 89 -23.67 36.64 1.32
C SER A 89 -23.61 37.32 2.68
N THR A 90 -23.94 36.57 3.76
CA THR A 90 -23.88 37.06 5.13
C THR A 90 -22.54 36.77 5.83
N GLY A 91 -21.58 36.20 5.14
CA GLY A 91 -20.26 35.83 5.66
C GLY A 91 -20.21 34.49 6.40
N THR A 92 -21.29 33.71 6.39
CA THR A 92 -21.32 32.39 7.01
C THR A 92 -20.58 31.39 6.14
N VAL A 93 -19.65 30.58 6.74
CA VAL A 93 -18.88 29.57 6.07
C VAL A 93 -19.55 28.19 6.25
N SER A 94 -19.81 27.52 5.13
CA SER A 94 -20.30 26.13 5.12
C SER A 94 -19.19 25.25 4.62
N HIS A 95 -18.65 24.38 5.49
CA HIS A 95 -17.56 23.49 5.14
C HIS A 95 -18.07 22.25 4.37
N ILE A 96 -17.20 21.63 3.59
CA ILE A 96 -17.56 20.52 2.70
C ILE A 96 -18.22 19.38 3.48
N THR A 97 -17.69 19.00 4.65
CA THR A 97 -18.17 17.86 5.45
C THR A 97 -18.88 18.23 6.73
N GLY A 98 -19.17 19.51 6.94
CA GLY A 98 -20.04 19.97 8.03
C GLY A 98 -19.37 20.29 9.37
N GLY A 99 -18.07 20.02 9.55
CA GLY A 99 -17.35 20.49 10.73
C GLY A 99 -17.26 19.51 11.91
N ASN A 100 -17.31 18.22 11.68
CA ASN A 100 -17.27 17.19 12.74
C ASN A 100 -15.88 16.67 13.11
N PHE A 101 -14.81 17.15 12.47
CA PHE A 101 -13.45 16.63 12.66
C PHE A 101 -13.00 16.68 14.11
N ALA A 102 -13.18 17.82 14.77
CA ALA A 102 -12.62 18.03 16.11
C ALA A 102 -13.11 17.01 17.15
N GLN A 103 -14.36 16.58 17.07
CA GLN A 103 -14.92 15.58 17.97
C GLN A 103 -14.78 14.16 17.43
N SER A 104 -15.06 13.96 16.16
CA SER A 104 -15.12 12.63 15.56
C SER A 104 -13.73 12.02 15.37
N ALA A 105 -12.72 12.83 15.08
CA ALA A 105 -11.35 12.36 14.89
C ALA A 105 -10.66 11.87 16.17
N LEU A 106 -11.28 12.06 17.33
CA LEU A 106 -10.72 11.61 18.60
C LEU A 106 -10.74 10.08 18.76
N THR A 107 -11.60 9.38 18.02
CA THR A 107 -11.73 7.93 18.10
C THR A 107 -11.59 7.29 16.72
N ILE A 108 -11.15 6.02 16.71
CA ILE A 108 -11.08 5.24 15.48
C ILE A 108 -12.46 5.06 14.86
N ASN A 109 -13.51 4.96 15.67
CA ASN A 109 -14.87 4.84 15.16
C ASN A 109 -15.30 6.08 14.34
N GLY A 110 -14.87 7.26 14.73
CA GLY A 110 -15.10 8.47 13.96
C GLY A 110 -14.35 8.45 12.63
N TRP A 111 -13.11 7.97 12.60
CA TRP A 111 -12.34 7.81 11.38
C TRP A 111 -12.99 6.81 10.44
N LEU A 112 -13.49 5.69 10.96
CA LEU A 112 -14.15 4.66 10.15
C LEU A 112 -15.48 5.15 9.58
N ARG A 113 -16.33 5.75 10.40
CA ARG A 113 -17.68 6.18 10.02
C ARG A 113 -17.68 7.50 9.25
N ASP A 114 -17.12 8.54 9.87
CA ASP A 114 -17.31 9.91 9.40
C ASP A 114 -16.27 10.33 8.38
N PHE A 115 -15.14 9.64 8.31
CA PHE A 115 -14.17 9.86 7.26
C PHE A 115 -14.25 8.77 6.19
N LEU A 116 -13.86 7.54 6.46
CA LEU A 116 -13.76 6.51 5.43
C LEU A 116 -15.11 6.17 4.81
N TRP A 117 -16.10 5.85 5.63
CA TRP A 117 -17.41 5.49 5.13
C TRP A 117 -18.13 6.66 4.45
N ALA A 118 -18.10 7.83 5.06
CA ALA A 118 -18.75 9.01 4.50
C ALA A 118 -18.10 9.45 3.17
N GLN A 119 -16.76 9.46 3.09
CA GLN A 119 -16.05 9.81 1.84
C GLN A 119 -16.35 8.78 0.74
N ALA A 120 -16.29 7.49 1.05
CA ALA A 120 -16.55 6.44 0.08
C ALA A 120 -17.99 6.45 -0.42
N SER A 121 -18.97 6.68 0.44
CA SER A 121 -20.38 6.68 0.06
C SER A 121 -20.70 7.81 -0.92
N GLN A 122 -20.12 8.99 -0.75
CA GLN A 122 -20.29 10.12 -1.65
C GLN A 122 -19.74 9.79 -3.05
N VAL A 123 -18.57 9.17 -3.13
CA VAL A 123 -17.94 8.79 -4.40
C VAL A 123 -18.73 7.67 -5.08
N ILE A 124 -19.10 6.63 -4.35
CA ILE A 124 -19.82 5.46 -4.89
C ILE A 124 -21.20 5.86 -5.45
N GLN A 125 -21.86 6.80 -4.80
CA GLN A 125 -23.23 7.22 -5.16
C GLN A 125 -23.27 8.39 -6.14
N SER A 126 -22.14 8.77 -6.73
CA SER A 126 -22.08 9.89 -7.72
C SER A 126 -22.50 9.50 -9.14
N TYR A 127 -23.03 8.30 -9.32
CA TYR A 127 -23.52 7.83 -10.63
C TYR A 127 -24.62 8.73 -11.17
N GLY A 128 -24.61 8.92 -12.49
CA GLY A 128 -25.57 9.81 -13.17
C GLY A 128 -25.26 11.30 -13.03
N SER A 129 -24.14 11.67 -12.42
CA SER A 129 -23.69 13.05 -12.29
C SER A 129 -22.38 13.28 -13.05
N SER A 130 -22.00 14.55 -13.23
CA SER A 130 -20.70 14.93 -13.80
C SER A 130 -19.52 14.48 -12.90
N LEU A 131 -19.78 14.11 -11.65
CA LEU A 131 -18.77 13.63 -10.71
C LEU A 131 -18.57 12.10 -10.77
N SER A 132 -19.28 11.39 -11.66
CA SER A 132 -19.18 9.93 -11.77
C SER A 132 -17.76 9.44 -12.13
N ALA A 133 -16.96 10.26 -12.82
CA ALA A 133 -15.58 9.94 -13.14
C ALA A 133 -14.70 9.76 -11.89
N TYR A 134 -15.02 10.39 -10.78
CA TYR A 134 -14.32 10.16 -9.52
C TYR A 134 -14.53 8.76 -8.97
N GLY A 135 -15.71 8.17 -9.21
CA GLY A 135 -15.96 6.76 -8.88
C GLY A 135 -15.05 5.81 -9.66
N LEU A 136 -14.83 6.08 -10.93
CA LEU A 136 -13.91 5.30 -11.76
C LEU A 136 -12.46 5.42 -11.26
N ILE A 137 -12.02 6.64 -10.91
CA ILE A 137 -10.68 6.89 -10.35
C ILE A 137 -10.53 6.19 -9.00
N PHE A 138 -11.53 6.23 -8.15
CA PHE A 138 -11.54 5.55 -6.85
C PHE A 138 -11.31 4.04 -7.02
N LEU A 139 -12.08 3.39 -7.88
CA LEU A 139 -11.94 1.96 -8.16
C LEU A 139 -10.62 1.64 -8.85
N GLY A 140 -10.22 2.47 -9.81
CA GLY A 140 -8.97 2.27 -10.55
C GLY A 140 -7.74 2.36 -9.66
N ALA A 141 -7.70 3.33 -8.75
CA ALA A 141 -6.61 3.47 -7.79
C ALA A 141 -6.53 2.27 -6.83
N HIS A 142 -7.69 1.79 -6.35
CA HIS A 142 -7.74 0.59 -5.48
C HIS A 142 -7.31 -0.66 -6.23
N PHE A 143 -7.72 -0.80 -7.48
CA PHE A 143 -7.30 -1.92 -8.33
C PHE A 143 -5.79 -1.92 -8.53
N ILE A 144 -5.20 -0.79 -8.89
CA ILE A 144 -3.75 -0.68 -9.11
C ILE A 144 -2.99 -1.01 -7.82
N TRP A 145 -3.45 -0.48 -6.69
CA TRP A 145 -2.84 -0.77 -5.40
C TRP A 145 -2.88 -2.28 -5.08
N ALA A 146 -4.05 -2.90 -5.16
CA ALA A 146 -4.21 -4.33 -4.88
C ALA A 146 -3.43 -5.20 -5.86
N PHE A 147 -3.47 -4.89 -7.15
CA PHE A 147 -2.77 -5.62 -8.19
C PHE A 147 -1.25 -5.53 -8.04
N SER A 148 -0.74 -4.38 -7.58
CA SER A 148 0.69 -4.19 -7.34
C SER A 148 1.26 -5.16 -6.30
N LEU A 149 0.45 -5.60 -5.34
CA LEU A 149 0.88 -6.55 -4.31
C LEU A 149 1.28 -7.91 -4.91
N MET A 150 0.66 -8.32 -6.01
CA MET A 150 1.02 -9.54 -6.70
C MET A 150 2.47 -9.50 -7.20
N PHE A 151 2.93 -8.37 -7.71
CA PHE A 151 4.31 -8.20 -8.18
C PHE A 151 5.30 -8.16 -7.02
N LEU A 152 4.90 -7.62 -5.87
CA LEU A 152 5.76 -7.57 -4.69
C LEU A 152 5.91 -8.92 -4.00
N PHE A 153 4.86 -9.75 -4.00
CA PHE A 153 4.83 -11.00 -3.26
C PHE A 153 5.11 -12.23 -4.13
N SER A 154 5.11 -12.09 -5.45
CA SER A 154 5.47 -13.18 -6.37
C SER A 154 6.95 -13.15 -6.72
N GLY A 155 7.46 -14.28 -7.21
CA GLY A 155 8.83 -14.43 -7.64
C GLY A 155 8.93 -14.75 -9.13
N ARG A 156 10.09 -14.48 -9.70
CA ARG A 156 10.39 -14.68 -11.13
C ARG A 156 10.11 -16.11 -11.61
N GLY A 157 10.32 -17.12 -10.75
CA GLY A 157 10.15 -18.53 -11.11
C GLY A 157 8.74 -18.86 -11.56
N TYR A 158 7.73 -18.39 -10.82
CA TYR A 158 6.34 -18.58 -11.21
C TYR A 158 6.05 -18.05 -12.61
N TRP A 159 6.53 -16.84 -12.91
CA TRP A 159 6.25 -16.19 -14.19
C TRP A 159 6.96 -16.85 -15.36
N GLN A 160 8.18 -17.32 -15.15
CA GLN A 160 8.89 -18.09 -16.17
C GLN A 160 8.15 -19.39 -16.51
N GLU A 161 7.74 -20.14 -15.51
CA GLU A 161 6.99 -21.39 -15.73
C GLU A 161 5.61 -21.12 -16.36
N LEU A 162 4.98 -20.01 -16.03
CA LEU A 162 3.74 -19.60 -16.69
C LEU A 162 3.96 -19.37 -18.18
N ILE A 163 5.01 -18.65 -18.55
CA ILE A 163 5.35 -18.41 -19.97
C ILE A 163 5.67 -19.74 -20.66
N GLU A 164 6.43 -20.62 -20.05
CA GLU A 164 6.73 -21.95 -20.61
C GLU A 164 5.45 -22.75 -20.87
N SER A 165 4.49 -22.71 -19.96
CA SER A 165 3.21 -23.39 -20.14
C SER A 165 2.37 -22.79 -21.26
N ILE A 166 2.40 -21.47 -21.43
CA ILE A 166 1.72 -20.78 -22.52
C ILE A 166 2.33 -21.17 -23.87
N VAL A 167 3.66 -21.18 -23.97
CA VAL A 167 4.38 -21.60 -25.18
C VAL A 167 4.04 -23.04 -25.54
N TRP A 168 4.02 -23.92 -24.54
CA TRP A 168 3.64 -25.32 -24.74
C TRP A 168 2.21 -25.44 -25.30
N ALA A 169 1.24 -24.79 -24.69
CA ALA A 169 -0.16 -24.81 -25.13
C ALA A 169 -0.32 -24.25 -26.54
N HIS A 170 0.36 -23.13 -26.83
CA HIS A 170 0.33 -22.50 -28.14
C HIS A 170 0.86 -23.43 -29.22
N ASN A 171 1.98 -24.11 -28.98
CA ASN A 171 2.55 -25.08 -29.93
C ASN A 171 1.65 -26.30 -30.11
N LYS A 172 1.01 -26.77 -29.04
CA LYS A 172 0.10 -27.94 -29.11
C LYS A 172 -1.19 -27.63 -29.86
N THR A 173 -1.67 -26.39 -29.81
CA THR A 173 -2.88 -25.98 -30.55
C THR A 173 -2.61 -25.57 -32.00
N LYS A 174 -1.34 -25.57 -32.42
CA LYS A 174 -0.91 -25.20 -33.80
C LYS A 174 -1.36 -23.78 -34.23
N VAL A 175 -1.41 -22.86 -33.27
CA VAL A 175 -1.87 -21.47 -33.50
C VAL A 175 -0.69 -20.52 -33.75
N ALA A 176 0.51 -21.02 -34.01
CA ALA A 176 1.71 -20.21 -34.11
C ALA A 176 2.46 -20.35 -35.44
N PRO A 177 1.83 -20.09 -36.57
CA PRO A 177 2.46 -20.32 -37.86
C PRO A 177 3.70 -19.45 -38.11
N ALA A 178 3.75 -18.24 -37.59
CA ALA A 178 4.85 -17.31 -37.84
C ALA A 178 6.16 -17.72 -37.17
N ILE A 179 6.11 -18.29 -35.96
CA ILE A 179 7.31 -18.78 -35.26
C ILE A 179 7.79 -20.09 -35.84
N GLN A 180 6.88 -21.01 -36.15
CA GLN A 180 7.21 -22.31 -36.72
C GLN A 180 7.75 -22.24 -38.15
N ALA A 181 7.30 -21.24 -38.92
CA ALA A 181 7.80 -21.03 -40.27
C ALA A 181 9.25 -20.54 -40.34
N ARG A 182 9.84 -20.14 -39.22
CA ARG A 182 11.23 -19.68 -39.11
C ARG A 182 12.16 -20.76 -38.57
N ALA A 183 11.63 -21.84 -38.11
CA ALA A 183 12.40 -23.00 -37.62
C ALA A 183 12.68 -24.00 -38.75
#